data_fc0d8174bed0e801f78164389bb2a803
#
_entry.id   fc0d8174bed0e801f78164389bb2a803
#
_cell.length_a   1.000
_cell.length_b   1.000
_cell.length_c   1.000
_cell.angle_alpha   90.00
_cell.angle_beta   90.00
_cell.angle_gamma   90.00
#
_symmetry.space_group_name_H-M   'P 1'
#
loop_
_entity.id
_entity.type
_entity.pdbx_description
1 polymer ?
#
loop_
_entity_poly.entity_id
_entity_poly.type
_entity_poly.pdbx_seq_one_letter_code
_entity_poly.pdbx_strand_id
1 'polypeptide(L)'
;SVAPLDEVVSGSGKAVASEGTQVIQSVDGGMVTKIHARETQRVEKGDIIISLDPVRAGSMLGQQEAKVYALRLRAARLEALTSDLPFSPPPDLGQKAPEILDSERKLYETSRQELAFRLEIIGEQIKQRRQELAESNARYSHANQSLNLASKELEMTRPLLASGAVPKIDIVRLEKAVAQASAERSQAGAQISRIKSSIQEAEGQINEINLRARGAWRAQLNDTLAELE
;
A
#
# COMPACT_ATOMS: atom_id res chain seq x y z
N SER A 1 73.71 -86.18 14.40
CA SER A 1 73.66 -84.74 14.47
C SER A 1 72.59 -84.27 13.48
N VAL A 2 71.44 -83.92 13.95
CA VAL A 2 70.35 -83.41 13.13
C VAL A 2 70.29 -81.92 13.40
N ALA A 3 70.48 -81.06 12.37
CA ALA A 3 70.31 -79.61 12.44
C ALA A 3 68.86 -79.30 12.20
N PRO A 4 68.24 -78.43 13.02
CA PRO A 4 66.92 -77.96 12.73
C PRO A 4 66.96 -76.95 11.57
N LEU A 5 66.08 -77.12 10.59
CA LEU A 5 65.84 -76.17 9.54
C LEU A 5 64.77 -75.13 10.08
N ASP A 6 65.19 -73.91 10.22
CA ASP A 6 64.25 -72.80 10.45
C ASP A 6 63.62 -72.40 9.14
N GLU A 7 62.38 -72.70 8.99
CA GLU A 7 61.56 -72.20 7.85
C GLU A 7 61.00 -70.84 8.16
N VAL A 8 61.54 -69.79 7.56
CA VAL A 8 61.07 -68.43 7.70
C VAL A 8 60.04 -68.13 6.59
N VAL A 9 58.77 -68.04 6.96
CA VAL A 9 57.69 -67.56 6.05
C VAL A 9 57.52 -66.07 6.23
N SER A 10 57.87 -65.28 5.20
CA SER A 10 57.63 -63.84 5.16
C SER A 10 56.36 -63.58 4.41
N GLY A 11 55.39 -62.97 5.05
CA GLY A 11 54.14 -62.49 4.49
C GLY A 11 54.11 -60.92 4.41
N SER A 12 53.82 -60.33 3.28
CA SER A 12 53.55 -58.93 3.19
C SER A 12 52.04 -58.68 3.31
N GLY A 13 51.60 -57.93 4.33
CA GLY A 13 50.21 -57.52 4.53
C GLY A 13 50.08 -56.02 4.40
N LYS A 14 49.03 -55.60 3.74
CA LYS A 14 48.61 -54.12 3.68
C LYS A 14 47.48 -53.95 4.68
N ALA A 15 47.67 -53.06 5.67
CA ALA A 15 46.59 -52.67 6.55
C ALA A 15 45.63 -51.69 5.79
N VAL A 16 44.42 -52.13 5.59
CA VAL A 16 43.37 -51.29 5.05
C VAL A 16 42.39 -50.99 6.17
N ALA A 17 41.95 -49.70 6.27
CA ALA A 17 40.92 -49.31 7.22
C ALA A 17 39.60 -50.02 6.86
N SER A 18 38.97 -50.66 7.84
CA SER A 18 37.77 -51.47 7.65
C SER A 18 36.53 -50.65 7.27
N GLU A 19 36.56 -49.35 7.46
CA GLU A 19 35.43 -48.41 7.19
C GLU A 19 35.88 -47.23 6.37
N GLY A 20 36.74 -47.30 5.42
CA GLY A 20 37.08 -46.21 4.50
C GLY A 20 37.41 -44.84 5.15
N THR A 21 37.79 -43.85 4.39
CA THR A 21 38.03 -42.48 4.87
C THR A 21 36.69 -41.75 5.08
N GLN A 22 36.41 -41.32 6.32
CA GLN A 22 35.25 -40.53 6.66
C GLN A 22 35.63 -39.04 6.63
N VAL A 23 34.83 -38.20 5.91
CA VAL A 23 34.99 -36.77 5.90
C VAL A 23 34.02 -36.16 6.92
N ILE A 24 34.58 -35.45 7.91
CA ILE A 24 33.81 -34.75 8.92
C ILE A 24 33.69 -33.30 8.48
N GLN A 25 32.45 -32.85 8.26
CA GLN A 25 32.14 -31.48 7.86
C GLN A 25 31.20 -30.83 8.86
N SER A 26 31.41 -29.54 9.15
CA SER A 26 30.43 -28.74 9.84
C SER A 26 29.27 -28.35 8.88
N VAL A 27 28.04 -28.56 9.31
CA VAL A 27 26.83 -28.23 8.51
C VAL A 27 26.73 -26.73 8.30
N ASP A 28 27.04 -25.92 9.33
CA ASP A 28 26.86 -24.48 9.33
C ASP A 28 28.14 -23.67 9.01
N GLY A 29 29.27 -24.34 8.79
CA GLY A 29 30.58 -23.70 8.68
C GLY A 29 31.02 -23.05 9.99
N GLY A 30 31.97 -22.13 9.93
CA GLY A 30 32.41 -21.33 11.08
C GLY A 30 33.92 -21.13 11.11
N MET A 31 34.38 -20.17 11.92
CA MET A 31 35.82 -19.96 12.17
C MET A 31 36.31 -20.96 13.19
N VAL A 32 37.32 -21.71 12.82
CA VAL A 32 37.98 -22.68 13.72
C VAL A 32 38.72 -21.91 14.82
N THR A 33 38.32 -22.10 16.06
CA THR A 33 38.98 -21.52 17.24
C THR A 33 40.08 -22.41 17.81
N LYS A 34 39.89 -23.74 17.72
CA LYS A 34 40.84 -24.71 18.22
C LYS A 34 40.72 -26.06 17.48
N ILE A 35 41.84 -26.62 17.13
CA ILE A 35 41.96 -28.01 16.63
C ILE A 35 42.44 -28.86 17.78
N HIS A 36 41.66 -29.86 18.18
CA HIS A 36 41.97 -30.75 19.31
C HIS A 36 42.66 -32.07 18.87
N ALA A 37 42.45 -32.46 17.63
CA ALA A 37 43.07 -33.69 17.09
C ALA A 37 44.32 -33.34 16.27
N ARG A 38 45.34 -34.22 16.30
CA ARG A 38 46.57 -34.10 15.49
C ARG A 38 46.57 -35.22 14.42
N GLU A 39 47.35 -35.00 13.39
CA GLU A 39 47.59 -36.04 12.40
C GLU A 39 48.10 -37.34 13.07
N THR A 40 47.60 -38.45 12.61
CA THR A 40 47.92 -39.80 13.15
C THR A 40 47.40 -40.09 14.57
N GLN A 41 46.66 -39.16 15.17
CA GLN A 41 46.04 -39.37 16.48
C GLN A 41 44.81 -40.27 16.36
N ARG A 42 44.71 -41.26 17.24
CA ARG A 42 43.50 -42.09 17.36
C ARG A 42 42.42 -41.27 18.08
N VAL A 43 41.23 -41.21 17.50
CA VAL A 43 40.05 -40.54 18.05
C VAL A 43 38.91 -41.55 18.17
N GLU A 44 38.06 -41.38 19.16
CA GLU A 44 36.89 -42.21 19.40
C GLU A 44 35.61 -41.46 19.01
N LYS A 45 34.53 -42.22 18.86
CA LYS A 45 33.23 -41.64 18.55
C LYS A 45 32.77 -40.79 19.71
N GLY A 46 32.56 -39.46 19.46
CA GLY A 46 32.17 -38.47 20.45
C GLY A 46 33.30 -37.52 20.86
N ASP A 47 34.54 -37.76 20.43
CA ASP A 47 35.66 -36.86 20.70
C ASP A 47 35.49 -35.53 19.95
N ILE A 48 35.80 -34.43 20.62
CA ILE A 48 35.82 -33.09 20.01
C ILE A 48 37.09 -32.95 19.19
N ILE A 49 36.95 -32.89 17.89
CA ILE A 49 38.08 -32.76 16.95
C ILE A 49 38.39 -31.29 16.67
N ILE A 50 37.36 -30.46 16.50
CA ILE A 50 37.48 -29.04 16.17
C ILE A 50 36.46 -28.25 17.00
N SER A 51 36.87 -27.11 17.52
CA SER A 51 35.97 -26.12 18.13
C SER A 51 35.78 -24.95 17.17
N LEU A 52 34.51 -24.56 16.95
CA LEU A 52 34.14 -23.41 16.14
C LEU A 52 33.76 -22.24 17.05
N ASP A 53 33.86 -21.01 16.54
CA ASP A 53 33.52 -19.80 17.28
C ASP A 53 31.97 -19.68 17.50
N PRO A 54 31.48 -19.86 18.73
CA PRO A 54 30.04 -19.78 19.02
C PRO A 54 29.49 -18.37 18.91
N VAL A 55 30.33 -17.34 19.06
CA VAL A 55 29.89 -15.93 19.06
C VAL A 55 29.41 -15.54 17.67
N ARG A 56 30.09 -15.99 16.62
CA ARG A 56 29.71 -15.68 15.24
C ARG A 56 28.44 -16.39 14.81
N ALA A 57 28.29 -17.66 15.19
CA ALA A 57 27.07 -18.43 14.93
C ALA A 57 25.85 -17.82 15.65
N GLY A 58 25.99 -17.41 16.92
CA GLY A 58 24.94 -16.75 17.68
C GLY A 58 24.57 -15.37 17.12
N SER A 59 25.56 -14.60 16.64
CA SER A 59 25.32 -13.29 16.02
C SER A 59 24.56 -13.42 14.69
N MET A 60 24.89 -14.40 13.85
CA MET A 60 24.18 -14.66 12.59
C MET A 60 22.75 -15.12 12.83
N LEU A 61 22.51 -15.97 13.81
CA LEU A 61 21.17 -16.41 14.19
C LEU A 61 20.32 -15.24 14.68
N GLY A 62 20.86 -14.39 15.57
CA GLY A 62 20.16 -13.20 16.06
C GLY A 62 19.80 -12.20 14.96
N GLN A 63 20.67 -12.03 13.96
CA GLN A 63 20.38 -11.20 12.79
C GLN A 63 19.25 -11.78 11.93
N GLN A 64 19.24 -13.10 11.72
CA GLN A 64 18.16 -13.75 10.96
C GLN A 64 16.83 -13.67 11.70
N GLU A 65 16.79 -13.89 13.00
CA GLU A 65 15.59 -13.75 13.82
C GLU A 65 15.05 -12.31 13.77
N ALA A 66 15.92 -11.31 13.93
CA ALA A 66 15.53 -9.91 13.83
C ALA A 66 14.93 -9.55 12.46
N LYS A 67 15.50 -10.09 11.37
CA LYS A 67 14.96 -9.92 10.02
C LYS A 67 13.56 -10.52 9.90
N VAL A 68 13.36 -11.75 10.38
CA VAL A 68 12.04 -12.41 10.36
C VAL A 68 11.02 -11.61 11.18
N TYR A 69 11.38 -11.11 12.37
CA TYR A 69 10.50 -10.27 13.17
C TYR A 69 10.11 -8.97 12.45
N ALA A 70 11.08 -8.32 11.81
CA ALA A 70 10.82 -7.12 11.03
C ALA A 70 9.86 -7.37 9.85
N LEU A 71 10.06 -8.44 9.10
CA LEU A 71 9.19 -8.82 8.00
C LEU A 71 7.77 -9.17 8.47
N ARG A 72 7.62 -9.91 9.58
CA ARG A 72 6.30 -10.25 10.14
C ARG A 72 5.54 -9.01 10.62
N LEU A 73 6.20 -8.07 11.29
CA LEU A 73 5.59 -6.82 11.73
C LEU A 73 5.22 -5.92 10.55
N ARG A 74 6.10 -5.84 9.54
CA ARG A 74 5.83 -5.13 8.29
C ARG A 74 4.62 -5.72 7.55
N ALA A 75 4.53 -7.05 7.44
CA ALA A 75 3.39 -7.72 6.83
C ALA A 75 2.09 -7.40 7.57
N ALA A 76 2.07 -7.48 8.91
CA ALA A 76 0.89 -7.14 9.71
C ALA A 76 0.46 -5.67 9.53
N ARG A 77 1.41 -4.73 9.45
CA ARG A 77 1.11 -3.32 9.15
C ARG A 77 0.49 -3.15 7.77
N LEU A 78 1.08 -3.75 6.75
CA LEU A 78 0.61 -3.64 5.37
C LEU A 78 -0.76 -4.31 5.17
N GLU A 79 -1.02 -5.42 5.85
CA GLU A 79 -2.32 -6.08 5.87
C GLU A 79 -3.39 -5.17 6.49
N ALA A 80 -3.09 -4.55 7.63
CA ALA A 80 -3.97 -3.60 8.29
C ALA A 80 -4.30 -2.39 7.40
N LEU A 81 -3.30 -1.80 6.72
CA LEU A 81 -3.48 -0.69 5.78
C LEU A 81 -4.31 -1.10 4.55
N THR A 82 -4.06 -2.28 3.98
CA THR A 82 -4.77 -2.78 2.79
C THR A 82 -6.23 -3.07 3.09
N SER A 83 -6.52 -3.60 4.29
CA SER A 83 -7.86 -3.98 4.73
C SER A 83 -8.61 -2.88 5.47
N ASP A 84 -7.98 -1.72 5.67
CA ASP A 84 -8.51 -0.59 6.47
C ASP A 84 -8.88 -0.99 7.90
N LEU A 85 -8.05 -1.84 8.50
CA LEU A 85 -8.20 -2.31 9.87
C LEU A 85 -7.17 -1.64 10.80
N PRO A 86 -7.43 -1.59 12.11
CA PRO A 86 -6.43 -1.17 13.08
C PRO A 86 -5.19 -2.07 13.03
N PHE A 87 -4.00 -1.48 13.21
CA PHE A 87 -2.77 -2.24 13.28
C PHE A 87 -2.74 -3.10 14.54
N SER A 88 -2.78 -4.41 14.36
CA SER A 88 -2.70 -5.42 15.41
C SER A 88 -1.45 -6.28 15.19
N PRO A 89 -0.36 -6.01 15.92
CA PRO A 89 0.87 -6.79 15.77
C PRO A 89 0.69 -8.20 16.33
N PRO A 90 1.44 -9.21 15.81
CA PRO A 90 1.48 -10.53 16.39
C PRO A 90 1.89 -10.46 17.88
N PRO A 91 1.15 -11.12 18.79
CA PRO A 91 1.34 -10.93 20.22
C PRO A 91 2.70 -11.37 20.74
N ASP A 92 3.35 -12.33 20.06
CA ASP A 92 4.68 -12.83 20.38
C ASP A 92 5.80 -11.83 20.06
N LEU A 93 5.58 -10.86 19.15
CA LEU A 93 6.59 -9.92 18.69
C LEU A 93 6.68 -8.64 19.54
N GLY A 94 5.65 -8.34 20.34
CA GLY A 94 5.64 -7.14 21.18
C GLY A 94 6.79 -7.09 22.21
N GLN A 95 7.18 -8.26 22.73
CA GLN A 95 8.29 -8.38 23.68
C GLN A 95 9.64 -8.66 22.98
N LYS A 96 9.63 -9.38 21.85
CA LYS A 96 10.85 -9.81 21.15
C LYS A 96 11.49 -8.71 20.33
N ALA A 97 10.69 -7.78 19.80
CA ALA A 97 11.17 -6.72 18.91
C ALA A 97 10.44 -5.37 19.16
N PRO A 98 10.50 -4.79 20.37
CA PRO A 98 9.72 -3.61 20.74
C PRO A 98 10.09 -2.37 19.92
N GLU A 99 11.36 -2.18 19.56
CA GLU A 99 11.81 -1.04 18.75
C GLU A 99 11.31 -1.12 17.31
N ILE A 100 11.31 -2.33 16.73
CA ILE A 100 10.78 -2.55 15.38
C ILE A 100 9.26 -2.35 15.40
N LEU A 101 8.57 -2.84 16.42
CA LEU A 101 7.14 -2.65 16.60
C LEU A 101 6.76 -1.15 16.69
N ASP A 102 7.51 -0.36 17.48
CA ASP A 102 7.27 1.08 17.59
C ASP A 102 7.46 1.79 16.24
N SER A 103 8.51 1.42 15.51
CA SER A 103 8.78 1.93 14.16
C SER A 103 7.65 1.60 13.18
N GLU A 104 7.18 0.35 13.14
CA GLU A 104 6.09 -0.07 12.25
C GLU A 104 4.75 0.58 12.63
N ARG A 105 4.51 0.83 13.93
CA ARG A 105 3.33 1.58 14.39
C ARG A 105 3.35 3.02 13.89
N LYS A 106 4.49 3.71 14.00
CA LYS A 106 4.67 5.07 13.48
C LYS A 106 4.46 5.13 11.97
N LEU A 107 4.98 4.16 11.24
CA LEU A 107 4.80 4.06 9.79
C LEU A 107 3.31 3.82 9.42
N TYR A 108 2.60 3.01 10.20
CA TYR A 108 1.16 2.80 10.02
C TYR A 108 0.39 4.11 10.20
N GLU A 109 0.63 4.82 11.29
CA GLU A 109 -0.03 6.10 11.61
C GLU A 109 0.28 7.15 10.54
N THR A 110 1.55 7.29 10.15
CA THR A 110 1.97 8.22 9.11
C THR A 110 1.29 7.91 7.77
N SER A 111 1.25 6.65 7.37
CA SER A 111 0.59 6.25 6.11
C SER A 111 -0.91 6.55 6.11
N ARG A 112 -1.58 6.34 7.24
CA ARG A 112 -3.00 6.70 7.40
C ARG A 112 -3.23 8.20 7.38
N GLN A 113 -2.39 8.96 8.07
CA GLN A 113 -2.48 10.43 8.09
C GLN A 113 -2.24 11.01 6.70
N GLU A 114 -1.27 10.51 5.96
CA GLU A 114 -1.00 10.95 4.59
C GLU A 114 -2.19 10.70 3.66
N LEU A 115 -2.78 9.49 3.73
CA LEU A 115 -3.98 9.19 2.95
C LEU A 115 -5.15 10.10 3.35
N ALA A 116 -5.41 10.26 4.66
CA ALA A 116 -6.48 11.10 5.17
C ALA A 116 -6.32 12.56 4.72
N PHE A 117 -5.11 13.11 4.78
CA PHE A 117 -4.83 14.47 4.32
C PHE A 117 -5.09 14.66 2.82
N ARG A 118 -4.68 13.69 1.99
CA ARG A 118 -4.96 13.73 0.54
C ARG A 118 -6.47 13.71 0.25
N LEU A 119 -7.22 12.90 0.98
CA LEU A 119 -8.68 12.80 0.84
C LEU A 119 -9.39 14.07 1.34
N GLU A 120 -8.90 14.67 2.42
CA GLU A 120 -9.42 15.92 2.96
C GLU A 120 -9.30 17.07 1.97
N ILE A 121 -8.17 17.21 1.28
CA ILE A 121 -8.00 18.24 0.23
C ILE A 121 -9.09 18.12 -0.84
N ILE A 122 -9.36 16.92 -1.34
CA ILE A 122 -10.40 16.70 -2.34
C ILE A 122 -11.80 16.91 -1.74
N GLY A 123 -12.00 16.51 -0.49
CA GLY A 123 -13.24 16.74 0.25
C GLY A 123 -13.59 18.22 0.37
N GLU A 124 -12.62 19.09 0.68
CA GLU A 124 -12.83 20.55 0.73
C GLU A 124 -13.10 21.13 -0.67
N GLN A 125 -12.47 20.62 -1.72
CA GLN A 125 -12.81 21.00 -3.09
C GLN A 125 -14.26 20.65 -3.46
N ILE A 126 -14.73 19.46 -3.11
CA ILE A 126 -16.12 19.03 -3.33
C ILE A 126 -17.08 19.95 -2.57
N LYS A 127 -16.76 20.28 -1.33
CA LYS A 127 -17.57 21.19 -0.51
C LYS A 127 -17.68 22.58 -1.14
N GLN A 128 -16.58 23.14 -1.63
CA GLN A 128 -16.58 24.39 -2.38
C GLN A 128 -17.45 24.29 -3.64
N ARG A 129 -17.31 23.22 -4.43
CA ARG A 129 -18.14 23.02 -5.64
C ARG A 129 -19.63 22.86 -5.32
N ARG A 130 -19.98 22.25 -4.19
CA ARG A 130 -21.38 22.18 -3.73
C ARG A 130 -21.95 23.54 -3.35
N GLN A 131 -21.13 24.44 -2.79
CA GLN A 131 -21.56 25.85 -2.55
C GLN A 131 -21.78 26.58 -3.88
N GLU A 132 -20.87 26.49 -4.84
CA GLU A 132 -21.02 27.03 -6.19
C GLU A 132 -22.28 26.47 -6.88
N LEU A 133 -22.58 25.20 -6.68
CA LEU A 133 -23.81 24.57 -7.20
C LEU A 133 -25.06 25.18 -6.57
N ALA A 134 -25.06 25.43 -5.26
CA ALA A 134 -26.19 26.05 -4.57
C ALA A 134 -26.43 27.49 -5.10
N GLU A 135 -25.37 28.28 -5.30
CA GLU A 135 -25.47 29.62 -5.89
C GLU A 135 -26.01 29.57 -7.33
N SER A 136 -25.51 28.63 -8.14
CA SER A 136 -25.96 28.47 -9.52
C SER A 136 -27.41 28.01 -9.61
N ASN A 137 -27.88 27.17 -8.69
CA ASN A 137 -29.28 26.79 -8.57
C ASN A 137 -30.17 28.00 -8.22
N ALA A 138 -29.71 28.85 -7.29
CA ALA A 138 -30.45 30.11 -6.97
C ALA A 138 -30.54 31.03 -8.17
N ARG A 139 -29.46 31.23 -8.93
CA ARG A 139 -29.44 32.01 -10.19
C ARG A 139 -30.39 31.42 -11.23
N TYR A 140 -30.38 30.10 -11.41
CA TYR A 140 -31.30 29.43 -12.32
C TYR A 140 -32.75 29.65 -11.92
N SER A 141 -33.06 29.50 -10.63
CA SER A 141 -34.42 29.74 -10.10
C SER A 141 -34.88 31.20 -10.37
N HIS A 142 -34.01 32.17 -10.09
CA HIS A 142 -34.28 33.56 -10.36
C HIS A 142 -34.52 33.84 -11.87
N ALA A 143 -33.63 33.34 -12.74
CA ALA A 143 -33.76 33.47 -14.19
C ALA A 143 -35.04 32.81 -14.72
N ASN A 144 -35.41 31.66 -14.15
CA ASN A 144 -36.65 30.96 -14.49
C ASN A 144 -37.92 31.77 -14.07
N GLN A 145 -37.90 32.40 -12.89
CA GLN A 145 -38.96 33.28 -12.46
C GLN A 145 -39.07 34.53 -13.37
N SER A 146 -37.93 35.16 -13.73
CA SER A 146 -37.88 36.29 -14.65
C SER A 146 -38.43 35.92 -16.04
N LEU A 147 -38.07 34.75 -16.55
CA LEU A 147 -38.58 34.21 -17.81
C LEU A 147 -40.12 34.04 -17.75
N ASN A 148 -40.63 33.43 -16.67
CA ASN A 148 -42.06 33.21 -16.49
C ASN A 148 -42.84 34.54 -16.44
N LEU A 149 -42.32 35.55 -15.73
CA LEU A 149 -42.94 36.88 -15.64
C LEU A 149 -42.92 37.58 -17.00
N ALA A 150 -41.76 37.63 -17.67
CA ALA A 150 -41.64 38.27 -18.99
C ALA A 150 -42.53 37.56 -20.05
N SER A 151 -42.59 36.22 -20.02
CA SER A 151 -43.48 35.49 -20.95
C SER A 151 -44.94 35.77 -20.68
N LYS A 152 -45.36 35.84 -19.43
CA LYS A 152 -46.73 36.16 -19.04
C LYS A 152 -47.10 37.60 -19.43
N GLU A 153 -46.21 38.55 -19.24
CA GLU A 153 -46.43 39.96 -19.67
C GLU A 153 -46.60 40.04 -21.18
N LEU A 154 -45.75 39.36 -21.96
CA LEU A 154 -45.87 39.31 -23.41
C LEU A 154 -47.19 38.66 -23.83
N GLU A 155 -47.59 37.54 -23.20
CA GLU A 155 -48.84 36.82 -23.50
C GLU A 155 -50.07 37.70 -23.26
N MET A 156 -50.09 38.46 -22.16
CA MET A 156 -51.18 39.38 -21.83
C MET A 156 -51.24 40.66 -22.75
N THR A 157 -50.04 41.11 -23.17
CA THR A 157 -49.94 42.37 -23.95
C THR A 157 -50.13 42.14 -25.45
N ARG A 158 -49.72 40.99 -25.99
CA ARG A 158 -49.75 40.67 -27.41
C ARG A 158 -51.15 40.81 -28.05
N PRO A 159 -52.28 40.39 -27.43
CA PRO A 159 -53.62 40.60 -27.98
C PRO A 159 -53.98 42.09 -28.10
N LEU A 160 -53.45 42.99 -27.27
CA LEU A 160 -53.73 44.43 -27.27
C LEU A 160 -53.13 45.16 -28.48
N LEU A 161 -52.17 44.54 -29.17
CA LEU A 161 -51.63 45.08 -30.43
C LEU A 161 -52.72 45.10 -31.53
N ALA A 162 -53.57 44.08 -31.65
CA ALA A 162 -54.60 43.97 -32.63
C ALA A 162 -55.69 45.02 -32.45
N SER A 163 -55.94 45.43 -31.21
CA SER A 163 -56.90 46.54 -30.89
C SER A 163 -56.29 47.94 -31.02
N GLY A 164 -54.98 48.05 -31.32
CA GLY A 164 -54.26 49.32 -31.37
C GLY A 164 -54.03 50.00 -30.01
N ALA A 165 -54.25 49.22 -28.89
CA ALA A 165 -54.06 49.71 -27.53
C ALA A 165 -52.61 49.83 -27.12
N VAL A 166 -51.70 49.12 -27.79
CA VAL A 166 -50.24 49.18 -27.54
C VAL A 166 -49.46 49.31 -28.86
N PRO A 167 -48.35 50.08 -28.87
CA PRO A 167 -47.47 50.17 -30.03
C PRO A 167 -46.71 48.87 -30.30
N LYS A 168 -46.40 48.57 -31.58
CA LYS A 168 -45.60 47.41 -31.96
C LYS A 168 -44.21 47.35 -31.30
N ILE A 169 -43.62 48.49 -31.02
CA ILE A 169 -42.32 48.61 -30.35
C ILE A 169 -42.35 48.05 -28.94
N ASP A 170 -43.46 48.13 -28.23
CA ASP A 170 -43.59 47.58 -26.88
C ASP A 170 -43.64 46.08 -26.93
N ILE A 171 -44.27 45.43 -27.92
CA ILE A 171 -44.20 43.97 -28.13
C ILE A 171 -42.79 43.52 -28.42
N VAL A 172 -42.06 44.23 -29.29
CA VAL A 172 -40.62 43.88 -29.58
C VAL A 172 -39.77 44.02 -28.32
N ARG A 173 -40.06 45.00 -27.46
CA ARG A 173 -39.34 45.15 -26.16
C ARG A 173 -39.62 43.97 -25.24
N LEU A 174 -40.85 43.50 -25.15
CA LEU A 174 -41.24 42.33 -24.35
C LEU A 174 -40.65 41.04 -24.90
N GLU A 175 -40.66 40.86 -26.22
CA GLU A 175 -40.01 39.69 -26.87
C GLU A 175 -38.50 39.65 -26.58
N LYS A 176 -37.83 40.83 -26.60
CA LYS A 176 -36.42 40.95 -26.21
C LYS A 176 -36.21 40.57 -24.74
N ALA A 177 -37.09 41.01 -23.83
CA ALA A 177 -37.00 40.64 -22.42
C ALA A 177 -37.16 39.13 -22.19
N VAL A 178 -38.10 38.47 -22.89
CA VAL A 178 -38.28 37.02 -22.87
C VAL A 178 -37.02 36.31 -23.37
N ALA A 179 -36.47 36.73 -24.51
CA ALA A 179 -35.27 36.16 -25.09
C ALA A 179 -34.06 36.30 -24.14
N GLN A 180 -33.89 37.44 -23.50
CA GLN A 180 -32.83 37.67 -22.52
C GLN A 180 -32.98 36.79 -21.31
N ALA A 181 -34.16 36.72 -20.68
CA ALA A 181 -34.40 35.87 -19.52
C ALA A 181 -34.24 34.37 -19.85
N SER A 182 -34.64 33.96 -21.06
CA SER A 182 -34.41 32.61 -21.56
C SER A 182 -32.91 32.27 -21.70
N ALA A 183 -32.11 33.21 -22.23
CA ALA A 183 -30.65 33.05 -22.35
C ALA A 183 -29.99 32.95 -20.97
N GLU A 184 -30.37 33.80 -20.01
CA GLU A 184 -29.85 33.77 -18.64
C GLU A 184 -30.18 32.45 -17.95
N ARG A 185 -31.41 31.91 -18.08
CA ARG A 185 -31.80 30.62 -17.57
C ARG A 185 -30.94 29.50 -18.17
N SER A 186 -30.76 29.52 -19.50
CA SER A 186 -29.97 28.51 -20.22
C SER A 186 -28.49 28.53 -19.80
N GLN A 187 -27.93 29.71 -19.61
CA GLN A 187 -26.57 29.92 -19.12
C GLN A 187 -26.40 29.39 -17.70
N ALA A 188 -27.33 29.67 -16.79
CA ALA A 188 -27.31 29.13 -15.43
C ALA A 188 -27.46 27.63 -15.43
N GLY A 189 -28.32 27.04 -16.27
CA GLY A 189 -28.46 25.58 -16.42
C GLY A 189 -27.19 24.91 -16.91
N ALA A 190 -26.51 25.50 -17.90
CA ALA A 190 -25.23 25.00 -18.38
C ALA A 190 -24.13 25.04 -17.30
N GLN A 191 -24.14 26.11 -16.47
CA GLN A 191 -23.21 26.22 -15.33
C GLN A 191 -23.45 25.11 -14.29
N ILE A 192 -24.70 24.83 -13.93
CA ILE A 192 -25.08 23.74 -13.03
C ILE A 192 -24.55 22.42 -13.55
N SER A 193 -24.71 22.12 -14.84
CA SER A 193 -24.21 20.90 -15.45
C SER A 193 -22.68 20.77 -15.34
N ARG A 194 -21.94 21.84 -15.61
CA ARG A 194 -20.48 21.88 -15.47
C ARG A 194 -20.03 21.61 -14.03
N ILE A 195 -20.69 22.27 -13.06
CA ILE A 195 -20.33 22.08 -11.64
C ILE A 195 -20.63 20.65 -11.19
N LYS A 196 -21.78 20.07 -11.59
CA LYS A 196 -22.10 18.66 -11.28
C LYS A 196 -21.05 17.70 -11.84
N SER A 197 -20.61 17.89 -13.09
CA SER A 197 -19.54 17.07 -13.68
C SER A 197 -18.22 17.21 -12.90
N SER A 198 -17.87 18.42 -12.48
CA SER A 198 -16.66 18.65 -11.69
C SER A 198 -16.73 18.04 -10.28
N ILE A 199 -17.90 17.95 -9.65
CA ILE A 199 -18.12 17.24 -8.40
C ILE A 199 -17.91 15.72 -8.63
N GLN A 200 -18.52 15.18 -9.68
CA GLN A 200 -18.39 13.77 -10.02
C GLN A 200 -16.93 13.39 -10.32
N GLU A 201 -16.19 14.24 -11.00
CA GLU A 201 -14.76 14.06 -11.26
C GLU A 201 -13.97 14.02 -9.95
N ALA A 202 -14.22 14.95 -9.02
CA ALA A 202 -13.56 14.98 -7.72
C ALA A 202 -13.91 13.75 -6.85
N GLU A 203 -15.16 13.29 -6.89
CA GLU A 203 -15.56 12.03 -6.23
C GLU A 203 -14.85 10.82 -6.85
N GLY A 204 -14.64 10.80 -8.16
CA GLY A 204 -13.82 9.82 -8.86
C GLY A 204 -12.35 9.83 -8.40
N GLN A 205 -11.77 11.02 -8.19
CA GLN A 205 -10.41 11.17 -7.68
C GLN A 205 -10.25 10.59 -6.26
N ILE A 206 -11.24 10.72 -5.38
CA ILE A 206 -11.25 10.08 -4.05
C ILE A 206 -11.10 8.56 -4.20
N ASN A 207 -11.88 7.95 -5.08
CA ASN A 207 -11.81 6.51 -5.32
C ASN A 207 -10.45 6.10 -5.89
N GLU A 208 -9.91 6.88 -6.82
CA GLU A 208 -8.60 6.62 -7.40
C GLU A 208 -7.47 6.70 -6.36
N ILE A 209 -7.47 7.70 -5.49
CA ILE A 209 -6.49 7.85 -4.40
C ILE A 209 -6.54 6.62 -3.48
N ASN A 210 -7.74 6.19 -3.07
CA ASN A 210 -7.90 5.01 -2.22
C ASN A 210 -7.40 3.73 -2.91
N LEU A 211 -7.75 3.51 -4.17
CA LEU A 211 -7.32 2.34 -4.93
C LEU A 211 -5.80 2.31 -5.13
N ARG A 212 -5.19 3.44 -5.45
CA ARG A 212 -3.73 3.56 -5.61
C ARG A 212 -3.00 3.28 -4.30
N ALA A 213 -3.45 3.85 -3.18
CA ALA A 213 -2.84 3.62 -1.88
C ALA A 213 -2.91 2.12 -1.49
N ARG A 214 -4.10 1.52 -1.57
CA ARG A 214 -4.30 0.10 -1.26
C ARG A 214 -3.54 -0.82 -2.22
N GLY A 215 -3.47 -0.48 -3.51
CA GLY A 215 -2.70 -1.23 -4.50
C GLY A 215 -1.20 -1.22 -4.19
N ALA A 216 -0.65 -0.06 -3.82
CA ALA A 216 0.75 0.08 -3.43
C ALA A 216 1.08 -0.72 -2.16
N TRP A 217 0.23 -0.65 -1.13
CA TRP A 217 0.40 -1.43 0.09
C TRP A 217 0.29 -2.94 -0.15
N ARG A 218 -0.63 -3.36 -1.03
CA ARG A 218 -0.78 -4.78 -1.39
C ARG A 218 0.44 -5.31 -2.14
N ALA A 219 1.01 -4.54 -3.05
CA ALA A 219 2.25 -4.92 -3.73
C ALA A 219 3.39 -5.12 -2.73
N GLN A 220 3.59 -4.15 -1.82
CA GLN A 220 4.59 -4.28 -0.75
C GLN A 220 4.33 -5.48 0.19
N LEU A 221 3.06 -5.78 0.48
CA LEU A 221 2.70 -6.95 1.28
C LEU A 221 3.12 -8.24 0.59
N ASN A 222 2.81 -8.39 -0.69
CA ASN A 222 3.18 -9.57 -1.47
C ASN A 222 4.71 -9.75 -1.50
N ASP A 223 5.47 -8.67 -1.73
CA ASP A 223 6.94 -8.71 -1.70
C ASP A 223 7.45 -9.13 -0.32
N THR A 224 6.86 -8.58 0.76
CA THR A 224 7.24 -8.92 2.14
C THR A 224 6.95 -10.38 2.48
N LEU A 225 5.82 -10.92 2.01
CA LEU A 225 5.46 -12.33 2.22
C LEU A 225 6.39 -13.27 1.44
N ALA A 226 6.78 -12.90 0.22
CA ALA A 226 7.75 -13.67 -0.57
C ALA A 226 9.15 -13.69 0.06
N GLU A 227 9.53 -12.64 0.82
CA GLU A 227 10.79 -12.64 1.57
C GLU A 227 10.74 -13.49 2.85
N LEU A 228 9.55 -13.85 3.32
CA LEU A 228 9.34 -14.71 4.51
C LEU A 228 9.36 -16.21 4.18
N GLU A 229 9.13 -16.59 2.92
CA GLU A 229 9.21 -17.97 2.42
C GLU A 229 10.67 -18.39 2.17
#